data_c05bfacebc37aa63b50feee96cd2fdeb
#
_entry.id   c05bfacebc37aa63b50feee96cd2fdeb
#
_cell.length_a   1.000
_cell.length_b   1.000
_cell.length_c   1.000
_cell.angle_alpha   90.00
_cell.angle_beta   90.00
_cell.angle_gamma   90.00
#
_symmetry.space_group_name_H-M   'P 1'
#
loop_
_entity.id
_entity.type
_entity.pdbx_description
1 polymer ?
#
loop_
_entity_poly.entity_id
_entity_poly.type
_entity_poly.pdbx_seq_one_letter_code
_entity_poly.pdbx_strand_id
1 'polypeptide(L)'
;MRFVIENPPFGTPWGGKDAAEGVEAAVQEEYKKGFDGRWGAGLPGSGDMQMLFLQSAIDKMDDNFGRAAIIENGSPLFSGGTSSGESQIRRWMLENDLIEAIIALPVDLFYNTGIATYIWVLSKNKRPERKGKIQLIDASSFFKKLRKALGDKKNEISPEDRTAITKLYAEFAENEYCKIYPNEEFIYREYTVMQPLQRSYAITAERIEAMLSKGSLSSLYDQAKVDEIESLEEPTGKDLKKLENYQNNQPVYEAIVAALHDAISKEVYLSPAAFMPVLTKVLANVTADKKLLDKIADGLSVMDKSAEIQRDRKGNVLYDKETKDTEIVKWGEKIEDYMAREVLPHIPDAKAFFEEDLSKKKPVIKTGAEIPFTRYFYKYQQPLPSEELEAKFMELELSVSERVAKLFE
;
A
#
# COMPACT_ATOMS: atom_id res chain seq x y z
N MET A 1 27.77 5.64 20.71
CA MET A 1 27.45 4.89 21.98
C MET A 1 27.61 3.41 21.77
N ARG A 2 28.03 2.67 22.83
CA ARG A 2 28.14 1.21 22.72
C ARG A 2 26.77 0.50 22.79
N PHE A 3 25.88 1.02 23.63
CA PHE A 3 24.52 0.49 23.78
C PHE A 3 23.50 1.62 23.78
N VAL A 4 22.38 1.42 23.09
CA VAL A 4 21.19 2.27 23.08
C VAL A 4 20.01 1.38 23.48
N ILE A 5 19.23 1.81 24.47
CA ILE A 5 18.01 1.12 24.91
C ILE A 5 16.91 2.18 24.98
N GLU A 6 15.85 2.00 24.23
CA GLU A 6 14.76 2.98 24.14
C GLU A 6 13.39 2.29 24.15
N ASN A 7 12.42 2.99 24.71
CA ASN A 7 10.99 2.69 24.61
C ASN A 7 10.29 4.01 24.25
N PRO A 8 10.34 4.40 22.97
CA PRO A 8 9.79 5.66 22.52
C PRO A 8 8.26 5.66 22.57
N PRO A 9 7.60 6.83 22.58
CA PRO A 9 6.15 6.92 22.53
C PRO A 9 5.64 6.43 21.18
N PHE A 10 4.58 5.61 21.19
CA PHE A 10 3.93 5.11 19.98
C PHE A 10 2.90 6.11 19.46
N GLY A 11 2.78 6.24 18.11
CA GLY A 11 1.77 7.07 17.48
C GLY A 11 1.91 8.58 17.76
N THR A 12 3.11 9.04 18.11
CA THR A 12 3.36 10.47 18.32
C THR A 12 3.68 11.13 16.99
N PRO A 13 2.91 12.15 16.55
CA PRO A 13 3.15 12.84 15.29
C PRO A 13 4.40 13.74 15.38
N TRP A 14 5.15 13.79 14.29
CA TRP A 14 6.26 14.72 14.12
C TRP A 14 5.95 15.88 13.16
N GLY A 15 4.81 15.83 12.45
CA GLY A 15 4.36 16.87 11.54
C GLY A 15 2.84 16.93 11.45
N GLY A 16 2.32 17.96 10.79
CA GLY A 16 0.89 18.23 10.69
C GLY A 16 0.31 18.95 11.91
N LYS A 17 -1.02 18.97 12.02
CA LYS A 17 -1.75 19.74 13.04
C LYS A 17 -1.52 19.29 14.48
N ASP A 18 -1.24 18.00 14.65
CA ASP A 18 -1.14 17.35 15.96
C ASP A 18 0.29 17.24 16.46
N ALA A 19 1.27 17.69 15.67
CA ALA A 19 2.68 17.74 16.10
C ALA A 19 2.91 18.90 17.07
N ALA A 20 3.83 18.69 18.01
CA ALA A 20 4.26 19.77 18.90
C ALA A 20 4.95 20.91 18.11
N GLU A 21 4.81 22.14 18.61
CA GLU A 21 5.35 23.32 17.95
C GLU A 21 6.88 23.19 17.71
N GLY A 22 7.30 23.51 16.48
CA GLY A 22 8.70 23.48 16.07
C GLY A 22 9.26 22.09 15.71
N VAL A 23 8.57 20.99 16.04
CA VAL A 23 9.07 19.63 15.79
C VAL A 23 9.19 19.37 14.28
N GLU A 24 8.17 19.68 13.50
CA GLU A 24 8.19 19.46 12.05
C GLU A 24 9.34 20.21 11.37
N ALA A 25 9.53 21.47 11.75
CA ALA A 25 10.64 22.29 11.21
C ALA A 25 12.00 21.68 11.55
N ALA A 26 12.19 21.23 12.79
CA ALA A 26 13.44 20.59 13.23
C ALA A 26 13.70 19.25 12.51
N VAL A 27 12.66 18.44 12.30
CA VAL A 27 12.76 17.18 11.55
C VAL A 27 13.13 17.44 10.09
N GLN A 28 12.48 18.42 9.44
CA GLN A 28 12.77 18.78 8.05
C GLN A 28 14.18 19.34 7.88
N GLU A 29 14.64 20.14 8.84
CA GLU A 29 16.01 20.71 8.81
C GLU A 29 17.06 19.61 8.96
N GLU A 30 16.86 18.67 9.86
CA GLU A 30 17.77 17.54 10.06
C GLU A 30 17.77 16.61 8.83
N TYR A 31 16.61 16.34 8.24
CA TYR A 31 16.47 15.53 7.02
C TYR A 31 17.22 16.11 5.82
N LYS A 32 17.24 17.46 5.68
CA LYS A 32 17.96 18.13 4.58
C LYS A 32 19.47 17.86 4.59
N LYS A 33 20.04 17.45 5.72
CA LYS A 33 21.45 17.08 5.83
C LYS A 33 21.76 15.73 5.17
N GLY A 34 20.74 14.96 4.75
CA GLY A 34 20.92 13.63 4.21
C GLY A 34 21.61 12.70 5.21
N PHE A 35 22.58 11.91 4.74
CA PHE A 35 23.35 11.01 5.61
C PHE A 35 24.42 11.68 6.48
N ASP A 36 24.60 12.99 6.37
CA ASP A 36 25.35 13.78 7.36
C ASP A 36 24.48 14.12 8.59
N GLY A 37 23.18 13.88 8.51
CA GLY A 37 22.21 13.95 9.57
C GLY A 37 21.67 12.57 9.97
N ARG A 38 20.77 12.54 10.95
CA ARG A 38 20.24 11.30 11.52
C ARG A 38 19.27 10.55 10.64
N TRP A 39 18.57 11.22 9.71
CA TRP A 39 17.43 10.67 8.98
C TRP A 39 17.63 10.61 7.47
N GLY A 40 18.86 10.33 7.05
CA GLY A 40 19.23 10.27 5.64
C GLY A 40 18.51 9.17 4.85
N ALA A 41 18.06 8.11 5.50
CA ALA A 41 17.35 7.02 4.84
C ALA A 41 15.90 7.37 4.44
N GLY A 42 15.31 8.43 5.04
CA GLY A 42 13.96 8.88 4.73
C GLY A 42 13.19 9.38 5.95
N LEU A 43 12.03 9.98 5.70
CA LEU A 43 11.08 10.36 6.73
C LEU A 43 9.84 9.47 6.66
N PRO A 44 9.37 8.91 7.79
CA PRO A 44 8.08 8.22 7.84
C PRO A 44 6.92 9.20 7.66
N GLY A 45 5.71 8.69 7.52
CA GLY A 45 4.50 9.52 7.57
C GLY A 45 4.45 10.39 8.82
N SER A 46 3.96 11.62 8.67
CA SER A 46 4.04 12.65 9.72
C SER A 46 3.28 12.31 11.02
N GLY A 47 2.39 11.33 10.98
CA GLY A 47 1.57 10.91 12.13
C GLY A 47 2.29 10.01 13.15
N ASP A 48 3.50 9.51 12.84
CA ASP A 48 4.23 8.60 13.74
C ASP A 48 5.74 8.72 13.59
N MET A 49 6.44 8.99 14.68
CA MET A 49 7.89 9.20 14.70
C MET A 49 8.70 7.95 15.03
N GLN A 50 8.11 6.77 15.17
CA GLN A 50 8.81 5.54 15.58
C GLN A 50 10.05 5.26 14.70
N MET A 51 9.92 5.35 13.37
CA MET A 51 11.04 5.15 12.45
C MET A 51 12.13 6.23 12.55
N LEU A 52 11.83 7.41 13.11
CA LEU A 52 12.84 8.43 13.42
C LEU A 52 13.67 8.03 14.66
N PHE A 53 13.03 7.39 15.66
CA PHE A 53 13.76 6.86 16.82
C PHE A 53 14.72 5.74 16.41
N LEU A 54 14.27 4.80 15.56
CA LEU A 54 15.14 3.73 15.01
C LEU A 54 16.38 4.32 14.32
N GLN A 55 16.20 5.29 13.42
CA GLN A 55 17.31 5.94 12.74
C GLN A 55 18.21 6.73 13.70
N SER A 56 17.63 7.45 14.69
CA SER A 56 18.39 8.20 15.69
C SER A 56 19.22 7.27 16.58
N ALA A 57 18.71 6.10 16.92
CA ALA A 57 19.47 5.09 17.66
C ALA A 57 20.66 4.57 16.83
N ILE A 58 20.43 4.28 15.54
CA ILE A 58 21.49 3.84 14.62
C ILE A 58 22.57 4.90 14.48
N ASP A 59 22.19 6.17 14.33
CA ASP A 59 23.14 7.29 14.27
C ASP A 59 24.04 7.37 15.54
N LYS A 60 23.44 7.20 16.71
CA LYS A 60 24.16 7.25 18.00
C LYS A 60 25.02 6.02 18.29
N MET A 61 24.77 4.89 17.62
CA MET A 61 25.57 3.68 17.81
C MET A 61 27.01 3.88 17.32
N ASP A 62 27.96 3.34 18.10
CA ASP A 62 29.35 3.20 17.67
C ASP A 62 29.46 2.28 16.46
N ASP A 63 30.27 2.65 15.48
CA ASP A 63 30.35 1.94 14.21
C ASP A 63 30.92 0.52 14.32
N ASN A 64 31.79 0.27 15.33
CA ASN A 64 32.45 -1.02 15.51
C ASN A 64 31.76 -1.93 16.53
N PHE A 65 31.09 -1.36 17.53
CA PHE A 65 30.58 -2.10 18.69
C PHE A 65 29.14 -1.74 19.04
N GLY A 66 28.53 -0.78 18.31
CA GLY A 66 27.23 -0.25 18.64
C GLY A 66 26.11 -1.28 18.48
N ARG A 67 25.26 -1.34 19.49
CA ARG A 67 24.03 -2.14 19.50
C ARG A 67 22.87 -1.33 20.06
N ALA A 68 21.68 -1.59 19.58
CA ALA A 68 20.47 -1.00 20.14
C ALA A 68 19.39 -2.06 20.38
N ALA A 69 18.54 -1.79 21.36
CA ALA A 69 17.29 -2.53 21.58
C ALA A 69 16.18 -1.50 21.78
N ILE A 70 15.23 -1.48 20.87
CA ILE A 70 14.15 -0.49 20.82
C ILE A 70 12.82 -1.21 20.78
N ILE A 71 11.88 -0.74 21.61
CA ILE A 71 10.52 -1.26 21.63
C ILE A 71 9.67 -0.41 20.67
N GLU A 72 9.03 -1.05 19.72
CA GLU A 72 8.14 -0.45 18.74
C GLU A 72 6.82 -1.20 18.65
N ASN A 73 5.78 -0.58 18.14
CA ASN A 73 4.56 -1.31 17.77
C ASN A 73 4.74 -2.06 16.43
N GLY A 74 3.68 -2.63 15.88
CA GLY A 74 3.75 -3.39 14.61
C GLY A 74 3.92 -2.51 13.37
N SER A 75 3.55 -1.23 13.42
CA SER A 75 3.54 -0.33 12.27
C SER A 75 4.90 -0.24 11.54
N PRO A 76 6.05 -0.07 12.22
CA PRO A 76 7.35 -0.06 11.58
C PRO A 76 7.71 -1.29 10.75
N LEU A 77 7.06 -2.43 10.98
CA LEU A 77 7.33 -3.68 10.25
C LEU A 77 6.75 -3.68 8.83
N PHE A 78 5.59 -3.09 8.62
CA PHE A 78 4.83 -3.26 7.37
C PHE A 78 4.18 -1.99 6.80
N SER A 79 4.07 -0.89 7.57
CA SER A 79 3.41 0.31 7.08
C SER A 79 4.13 0.95 5.89
N GLY A 80 3.32 1.58 5.04
CA GLY A 80 3.78 2.31 3.86
C GLY A 80 3.98 1.43 2.62
N GLY A 81 3.64 1.98 1.46
CA GLY A 81 3.90 1.35 0.16
C GLY A 81 5.36 1.48 -0.26
N THR A 82 5.71 0.91 -1.40
CA THR A 82 7.07 0.80 -1.94
C THR A 82 7.89 2.09 -1.86
N SER A 83 7.30 3.23 -2.23
CA SER A 83 7.99 4.53 -2.24
C SER A 83 7.86 5.33 -0.95
N SER A 84 7.19 4.80 0.08
CA SER A 84 7.04 5.49 1.36
C SER A 84 8.35 5.55 2.13
N GLY A 85 8.46 6.55 3.01
CA GLY A 85 9.63 6.70 3.87
C GLY A 85 9.85 5.48 4.76
N GLU A 86 8.79 4.90 5.31
CA GLU A 86 8.87 3.70 6.16
C GLU A 86 9.49 2.51 5.40
N SER A 87 9.00 2.25 4.19
CA SER A 87 9.52 1.17 3.35
C SER A 87 10.99 1.41 2.97
N GLN A 88 11.36 2.66 2.66
CA GLN A 88 12.74 3.00 2.29
C GLN A 88 13.68 2.97 3.49
N ILE A 89 13.24 3.36 4.69
CA ILE A 89 14.02 3.21 5.92
C ILE A 89 14.26 1.73 6.23
N ARG A 90 13.23 0.87 6.16
CA ARG A 90 13.39 -0.59 6.32
C ARG A 90 14.38 -1.16 5.30
N ARG A 91 14.21 -0.80 4.01
CA ARG A 91 15.10 -1.22 2.94
C ARG A 91 16.55 -0.84 3.25
N TRP A 92 16.80 0.42 3.61
CA TRP A 92 18.13 0.90 4.00
C TRP A 92 18.72 0.10 5.16
N MET A 93 17.93 -0.17 6.21
CA MET A 93 18.37 -0.95 7.37
C MET A 93 18.73 -2.39 6.98
N LEU A 94 17.97 -3.01 6.05
CA LEU A 94 18.22 -4.36 5.55
C LEU A 94 19.46 -4.43 4.64
N GLU A 95 19.60 -3.49 3.69
CA GLU A 95 20.73 -3.42 2.78
C GLU A 95 22.05 -3.14 3.51
N ASN A 96 22.00 -2.41 4.63
CA ASN A 96 23.16 -2.14 5.49
C ASN A 96 23.35 -3.14 6.63
N ASP A 97 22.60 -4.23 6.63
CA ASP A 97 22.69 -5.32 7.60
C ASP A 97 22.55 -4.89 9.08
N LEU A 98 21.69 -3.91 9.35
CA LEU A 98 21.54 -3.28 10.67
C LEU A 98 20.56 -4.00 11.59
N ILE A 99 19.56 -4.72 11.08
CA ILE A 99 18.55 -5.42 11.87
C ILE A 99 19.06 -6.82 12.22
N GLU A 100 19.40 -7.06 13.47
CA GLU A 100 19.90 -8.37 13.93
C GLU A 100 18.77 -9.32 14.32
N ALA A 101 17.78 -8.83 15.07
CA ALA A 101 16.60 -9.63 15.44
C ALA A 101 15.37 -8.74 15.64
N ILE A 102 14.19 -9.35 15.47
CA ILE A 102 12.90 -8.77 15.85
C ILE A 102 12.20 -9.80 16.74
N ILE A 103 11.78 -9.35 17.93
CA ILE A 103 11.17 -10.20 18.95
C ILE A 103 9.76 -9.69 19.20
N ALA A 104 8.74 -10.46 18.81
CA ALA A 104 7.35 -10.16 19.14
C ALA A 104 7.12 -10.41 20.64
N LEU A 105 6.53 -9.43 21.32
CA LEU A 105 6.21 -9.50 22.74
C LEU A 105 4.73 -9.84 22.94
N PRO A 106 4.36 -10.38 24.12
CA PRO A 106 2.96 -10.54 24.48
C PRO A 106 2.19 -9.21 24.45
N VAL A 107 0.92 -9.27 24.12
CA VAL A 107 0.02 -8.10 24.24
C VAL A 107 -0.22 -7.77 25.72
N ASP A 108 -0.80 -6.62 25.99
CA ASP A 108 -1.16 -6.19 27.36
C ASP A 108 0.04 -6.12 28.34
N LEU A 109 1.26 -5.84 27.85
CA LEU A 109 2.45 -5.67 28.70
C LEU A 109 2.62 -4.28 29.30
N PHE A 110 2.06 -3.26 28.67
CA PHE A 110 2.27 -1.85 29.01
C PHE A 110 1.04 -1.25 29.68
N TYR A 111 1.24 -0.21 30.53
CA TYR A 111 0.17 0.38 31.33
C TYR A 111 -0.91 1.10 30.53
N ASN A 112 -0.52 1.69 29.39
CA ASN A 112 -1.37 2.59 28.60
C ASN A 112 -1.73 2.03 27.22
N THR A 113 -1.40 0.77 26.94
CA THR A 113 -1.71 0.15 25.64
C THR A 113 -1.72 -1.37 25.73
N GLY A 114 -2.69 -1.97 25.08
CA GLY A 114 -2.81 -3.44 24.93
C GLY A 114 -2.30 -3.97 23.59
N ILE A 115 -1.69 -3.10 22.74
CA ILE A 115 -1.27 -3.49 21.39
C ILE A 115 -0.07 -4.44 21.39
N ALA A 116 0.10 -5.17 20.28
CA ALA A 116 1.30 -5.97 20.03
C ALA A 116 2.53 -5.05 19.87
N THR A 117 3.61 -5.41 20.53
CA THR A 117 4.87 -4.69 20.49
C THR A 117 6.02 -5.61 20.15
N TYR A 118 7.11 -5.04 19.65
CA TYR A 118 8.26 -5.76 19.14
C TYR A 118 9.54 -5.11 19.65
N ILE A 119 10.53 -5.92 20.05
CA ILE A 119 11.87 -5.43 20.30
C ILE A 119 12.66 -5.53 18.99
N TRP A 120 13.14 -4.40 18.50
CA TRP A 120 14.09 -4.32 17.41
C TRP A 120 15.50 -4.36 17.99
N VAL A 121 16.25 -5.43 17.70
CA VAL A 121 17.66 -5.55 18.06
C VAL A 121 18.48 -5.14 16.85
N LEU A 122 19.22 -4.03 16.99
CA LEU A 122 20.05 -3.45 15.94
C LEU A 122 21.52 -3.63 16.25
N SER A 123 22.35 -3.80 15.22
CA SER A 123 23.79 -3.94 15.34
C SER A 123 24.49 -3.38 14.10
N LYS A 124 25.51 -2.55 14.28
CA LYS A 124 26.41 -2.11 13.20
C LYS A 124 27.50 -3.16 12.88
N ASN A 125 27.72 -4.11 13.77
CA ASN A 125 28.71 -5.18 13.56
C ASN A 125 28.19 -6.50 14.11
N LYS A 126 27.37 -7.17 13.30
CA LYS A 126 26.84 -8.51 13.63
C LYS A 126 27.96 -9.56 13.72
N ARG A 127 27.77 -10.55 14.58
CA ARG A 127 28.63 -11.75 14.60
C ARG A 127 28.63 -12.44 13.24
N PRO A 128 29.71 -13.14 12.85
CA PRO A 128 29.84 -13.74 11.52
C PRO A 128 28.65 -14.64 11.13
N GLU A 129 28.11 -15.43 12.05
CA GLU A 129 26.97 -16.33 11.82
C GLU A 129 25.64 -15.59 11.57
N ARG A 130 25.55 -14.33 12.01
CA ARG A 130 24.35 -13.49 11.89
C ARG A 130 24.41 -12.50 10.70
N LYS A 131 25.58 -12.36 10.07
CA LYS A 131 25.74 -11.41 8.96
C LYS A 131 24.82 -11.74 7.80
N GLY A 132 24.16 -10.74 7.24
CA GLY A 132 23.22 -10.86 6.14
C GLY A 132 21.89 -11.54 6.51
N LYS A 133 21.62 -11.73 7.81
CA LYS A 133 20.43 -12.46 8.29
C LYS A 133 19.69 -11.68 9.38
N ILE A 134 18.40 -11.96 9.48
CA ILE A 134 17.52 -11.48 10.55
C ILE A 134 16.95 -12.71 11.28
N GLN A 135 16.94 -12.64 12.60
CA GLN A 135 16.26 -13.58 13.47
C GLN A 135 14.90 -13.01 13.86
N LEU A 136 13.83 -13.73 13.56
CA LEU A 136 12.48 -13.44 14.04
C LEU A 136 12.16 -14.37 15.21
N ILE A 137 11.69 -13.81 16.33
CA ILE A 137 11.34 -14.57 17.53
C ILE A 137 9.91 -14.24 17.93
N ASP A 138 9.03 -15.22 17.92
CA ASP A 138 7.67 -15.09 18.44
C ASP A 138 7.64 -15.44 19.93
N ALA A 139 7.74 -14.43 20.77
CA ALA A 139 7.62 -14.55 22.22
C ALA A 139 6.23 -14.13 22.72
N SER A 140 5.22 -14.02 21.85
CA SER A 140 3.87 -13.57 22.20
C SER A 140 3.16 -14.47 23.24
N SER A 141 3.57 -15.71 23.37
CA SER A 141 3.04 -16.66 24.34
C SER A 141 3.85 -16.76 25.66
N PHE A 142 4.99 -16.06 25.77
CA PHE A 142 5.88 -16.09 26.94
C PHE A 142 5.46 -15.05 27.99
N PHE A 143 4.39 -15.32 28.72
CA PHE A 143 3.90 -14.42 29.77
C PHE A 143 3.14 -15.15 30.86
N LYS A 144 3.01 -14.47 32.00
CA LYS A 144 2.07 -14.81 33.07
C LYS A 144 1.02 -13.71 33.20
N LYS A 145 -0.24 -14.10 33.42
CA LYS A 145 -1.31 -13.14 33.72
C LYS A 145 -1.10 -12.54 35.10
N LEU A 146 -1.24 -11.22 35.21
CA LEU A 146 -1.27 -10.55 36.49
C LEU A 146 -2.52 -10.92 37.27
N ARG A 147 -2.40 -11.06 38.58
CA ARG A 147 -3.56 -11.31 39.47
C ARG A 147 -4.59 -10.17 39.44
N LYS A 148 -4.11 -8.94 39.22
CA LYS A 148 -4.92 -7.73 39.09
C LYS A 148 -4.31 -6.88 37.97
N ALA A 149 -5.15 -6.44 37.04
CA ALA A 149 -4.72 -5.55 35.97
C ALA A 149 -4.27 -4.18 36.52
N LEU A 150 -3.26 -3.60 35.87
CA LEU A 150 -2.72 -2.26 36.15
C LEU A 150 -2.92 -1.39 34.90
N GLY A 151 -4.08 -0.76 34.74
CA GLY A 151 -4.51 -0.14 33.50
C GLY A 151 -4.68 -1.21 32.42
N ASP A 152 -4.12 -0.98 31.25
CA ASP A 152 -4.14 -1.96 30.15
C ASP A 152 -3.17 -3.12 30.35
N LYS A 153 -2.25 -3.01 31.30
CA LYS A 153 -1.31 -4.09 31.61
C LYS A 153 -2.00 -5.21 32.36
N LYS A 154 -2.15 -6.37 31.70
CA LYS A 154 -2.73 -7.60 32.23
C LYS A 154 -1.73 -8.75 32.30
N ASN A 155 -0.61 -8.62 31.59
CA ASN A 155 0.41 -9.64 31.45
C ASN A 155 1.77 -9.14 31.94
N GLU A 156 2.64 -10.06 32.32
CA GLU A 156 4.06 -9.80 32.64
C GLU A 156 4.95 -10.89 32.08
N ILE A 157 6.17 -10.53 31.72
CA ILE A 157 7.22 -11.50 31.34
C ILE A 157 7.95 -11.90 32.63
N SER A 158 7.79 -13.16 33.04
CA SER A 158 8.45 -13.68 34.24
C SER A 158 9.97 -13.78 34.06
N PRO A 159 10.75 -13.96 35.13
CA PRO A 159 12.18 -14.22 35.03
C PRO A 159 12.51 -15.45 34.18
N GLU A 160 11.68 -16.51 34.26
CA GLU A 160 11.80 -17.73 33.48
C GLU A 160 11.55 -17.46 32.00
N ASP A 161 10.48 -16.71 31.67
CA ASP A 161 10.15 -16.32 30.31
C ASP A 161 11.26 -15.46 29.69
N ARG A 162 11.82 -14.50 30.46
CA ARG A 162 12.97 -13.68 30.00
C ARG A 162 14.17 -14.56 29.67
N THR A 163 14.46 -15.54 30.54
CA THR A 163 15.56 -16.47 30.31
C THR A 163 15.33 -17.27 29.03
N ALA A 164 14.10 -17.76 28.82
CA ALA A 164 13.73 -18.52 27.63
C ALA A 164 13.87 -17.66 26.35
N ILE A 165 13.34 -16.46 26.36
CA ILE A 165 13.45 -15.52 25.21
C ILE A 165 14.92 -15.18 24.92
N THR A 166 15.70 -14.90 25.96
CA THR A 166 17.13 -14.61 25.82
C THR A 166 17.91 -15.80 25.26
N LYS A 167 17.53 -17.01 25.67
CA LYS A 167 18.11 -18.26 25.17
C LYS A 167 17.79 -18.45 23.69
N LEU A 168 16.53 -18.28 23.26
CA LEU A 168 16.13 -18.34 21.85
C LEU A 168 16.97 -17.36 21.00
N TYR A 169 17.13 -16.13 21.48
CA TYR A 169 17.95 -15.15 20.80
C TYR A 169 19.43 -15.57 20.72
N ALA A 170 20.01 -16.08 21.83
CA ALA A 170 21.43 -16.42 21.91
C ALA A 170 21.81 -17.65 21.07
N GLU A 171 20.95 -18.68 21.04
CA GLU A 171 21.18 -19.93 20.33
C GLU A 171 21.19 -19.76 18.81
N PHE A 172 20.49 -18.76 18.28
CA PHE A 172 20.40 -18.48 16.85
C PHE A 172 20.08 -19.76 16.04
N ALA A 173 19.06 -20.49 16.46
CA ALA A 173 18.61 -21.75 15.87
C ALA A 173 17.11 -21.71 15.57
N GLU A 174 16.73 -22.29 14.45
CA GLU A 174 15.32 -22.35 14.06
C GLU A 174 14.53 -23.38 14.87
N ASN A 175 13.34 -22.99 15.29
CA ASN A 175 12.35 -23.84 15.93
C ASN A 175 10.94 -23.24 15.72
N GLU A 176 9.94 -23.70 16.48
CA GLU A 176 8.57 -23.18 16.37
C GLU A 176 8.43 -21.68 16.75
N TYR A 177 9.30 -21.16 17.61
CA TYR A 177 9.33 -19.76 18.08
C TYR A 177 10.41 -18.91 17.41
N CYS A 178 11.27 -19.50 16.62
CA CYS A 178 12.42 -18.81 16.03
C CYS A 178 12.58 -19.17 14.56
N LYS A 179 12.67 -18.13 13.70
CA LYS A 179 12.94 -18.24 12.27
C LYS A 179 14.12 -17.37 11.90
N ILE A 180 14.92 -17.80 10.92
CA ILE A 180 16.09 -17.06 10.44
C ILE A 180 16.00 -16.90 8.93
N TYR A 181 16.04 -15.66 8.48
CA TYR A 181 15.92 -15.33 7.06
C TYR A 181 17.07 -14.45 6.60
N PRO A 182 17.51 -14.55 5.34
CA PRO A 182 18.39 -13.56 4.74
C PRO A 182 17.68 -12.20 4.68
N ASN A 183 18.43 -11.10 4.78
CA ASN A 183 17.88 -9.74 4.73
C ASN A 183 17.04 -9.50 3.46
N GLU A 184 17.46 -10.05 2.34
CA GLU A 184 16.80 -9.92 1.03
C GLU A 184 15.43 -10.57 0.95
N GLU A 185 15.09 -11.51 1.88
CA GLU A 185 13.74 -12.11 1.97
C GLU A 185 12.66 -11.04 2.17
N PHE A 186 13.02 -9.93 2.78
CA PHE A 186 12.11 -8.83 3.15
C PHE A 186 12.12 -7.67 2.15
N ILE A 187 12.93 -7.77 1.09
CA ILE A 187 12.99 -6.78 0.00
C ILE A 187 12.16 -7.29 -1.17
N TYR A 188 11.42 -6.40 -1.80
CA TYR A 188 10.58 -6.73 -2.93
C TYR A 188 10.63 -5.67 -4.03
N ARG A 189 10.23 -6.08 -5.22
CA ARG A 189 9.99 -5.19 -6.37
C ARG A 189 8.51 -5.11 -6.68
N GLU A 190 8.04 -3.92 -6.96
CA GLU A 190 6.68 -3.66 -7.40
C GLU A 190 6.64 -3.56 -8.92
N TYR A 191 5.96 -4.47 -9.56
CA TYR A 191 5.74 -4.48 -10.99
C TYR A 191 4.35 -3.95 -11.31
N THR A 192 4.24 -3.22 -12.41
CA THR A 192 2.95 -2.90 -13.00
C THR A 192 2.61 -3.99 -14.01
N VAL A 193 1.44 -4.62 -13.89
CA VAL A 193 0.94 -5.62 -14.83
C VAL A 193 -0.21 -5.01 -15.62
N MET A 194 -0.16 -5.16 -16.94
CA MET A 194 -1.21 -4.67 -17.84
C MET A 194 -1.48 -5.68 -18.95
N GLN A 195 -2.69 -5.62 -19.50
CA GLN A 195 -3.11 -6.42 -20.65
C GLN A 195 -2.93 -5.62 -21.94
N PRO A 196 -2.76 -6.29 -23.11
CA PRO A 196 -2.75 -5.61 -24.39
C PRO A 196 -4.04 -4.78 -24.60
N LEU A 197 -3.89 -3.62 -25.20
CA LEU A 197 -5.00 -2.75 -25.52
C LEU A 197 -5.83 -3.38 -26.65
N GLN A 198 -6.96 -3.98 -26.28
CA GLN A 198 -7.93 -4.60 -27.17
C GLN A 198 -9.31 -4.06 -26.81
N ARG A 199 -9.89 -3.24 -27.68
CA ARG A 199 -11.16 -2.59 -27.43
C ARG A 199 -12.06 -2.64 -28.66
N SER A 200 -13.33 -2.94 -28.45
CA SER A 200 -14.36 -2.72 -29.43
C SER A 200 -14.99 -1.35 -29.27
N TYR A 201 -15.48 -0.80 -30.36
CA TYR A 201 -16.04 0.54 -30.47
C TYR A 201 -17.46 0.43 -31.02
N ALA A 202 -18.41 1.15 -30.44
CA ALA A 202 -19.78 1.23 -30.96
C ALA A 202 -20.47 2.51 -30.46
N ILE A 203 -21.42 2.99 -31.23
CA ILE A 203 -22.31 4.08 -30.83
C ILE A 203 -23.61 3.45 -30.35
N THR A 204 -23.72 3.11 -29.08
CA THR A 204 -24.95 2.58 -28.46
C THR A 204 -25.37 3.48 -27.30
N ALA A 205 -26.65 3.41 -26.92
CA ALA A 205 -27.16 4.22 -25.81
C ALA A 205 -26.37 3.97 -24.51
N GLU A 206 -26.08 2.72 -24.18
CA GLU A 206 -25.32 2.34 -22.98
C GLU A 206 -23.90 2.89 -22.99
N ARG A 207 -23.22 2.86 -24.17
CA ARG A 207 -21.85 3.38 -24.28
C ARG A 207 -21.79 4.91 -24.21
N ILE A 208 -22.78 5.59 -24.78
CA ILE A 208 -22.92 7.04 -24.66
C ILE A 208 -23.12 7.41 -23.18
N GLU A 209 -24.04 6.77 -22.50
CA GLU A 209 -24.30 7.01 -21.08
C GLU A 209 -23.06 6.73 -20.22
N ALA A 210 -22.38 5.60 -20.45
CA ALA A 210 -21.12 5.27 -19.78
C ALA A 210 -20.01 6.28 -20.04
N MET A 211 -19.87 6.79 -21.26
CA MET A 211 -18.93 7.84 -21.64
C MET A 211 -19.22 9.15 -20.89
N LEU A 212 -20.48 9.54 -20.81
CA LEU A 212 -20.90 10.77 -20.13
C LEU A 212 -20.73 10.65 -18.62
N SER A 213 -21.13 9.52 -18.02
CA SER A 213 -20.97 9.29 -16.57
C SER A 213 -19.50 9.22 -16.12
N LYS A 214 -18.59 8.71 -16.95
CA LYS A 214 -17.14 8.77 -16.74
C LYS A 214 -16.54 10.19 -16.87
N GLY A 215 -17.34 11.17 -17.26
CA GLY A 215 -16.89 12.55 -17.47
C GLY A 215 -15.93 12.72 -18.64
N SER A 216 -16.03 11.88 -19.69
CA SER A 216 -15.15 11.97 -20.85
C SER A 216 -15.23 13.32 -21.54
N LEU A 217 -16.34 14.03 -21.46
CA LEU A 217 -16.56 15.37 -22.00
C LEU A 217 -16.56 16.49 -20.95
N SER A 218 -16.23 16.20 -19.69
CA SER A 218 -16.25 17.19 -18.59
C SER A 218 -15.32 18.39 -18.78
N SER A 219 -14.34 18.27 -19.69
CA SER A 219 -13.49 19.41 -20.08
C SER A 219 -14.19 20.42 -21.00
N LEU A 220 -15.25 20.01 -21.70
CA LEU A 220 -16.10 20.89 -22.48
C LEU A 220 -17.18 21.48 -21.59
N TYR A 221 -17.94 20.63 -20.91
CA TYR A 221 -19.04 21.01 -20.04
C TYR A 221 -19.23 20.03 -18.89
N ASP A 222 -19.50 20.57 -17.69
CA ASP A 222 -19.73 19.80 -16.47
C ASP A 222 -20.73 20.58 -15.61
N GLN A 223 -22.00 20.15 -15.64
CA GLN A 223 -23.09 20.84 -14.95
C GLN A 223 -22.81 20.96 -13.44
N ALA A 224 -22.32 19.91 -12.80
CA ALA A 224 -22.05 19.92 -11.36
C ALA A 224 -21.00 20.98 -10.98
N LYS A 225 -20.00 21.20 -11.85
CA LYS A 225 -18.99 22.25 -11.63
C LYS A 225 -19.49 23.64 -11.96
N VAL A 226 -20.42 23.75 -12.89
CA VAL A 226 -21.11 25.03 -13.16
C VAL A 226 -21.92 25.41 -11.93
N ASP A 227 -22.76 24.51 -11.42
CA ASP A 227 -23.58 24.73 -10.21
C ASP A 227 -22.72 25.04 -8.99
N GLU A 228 -21.58 24.34 -8.83
CA GLU A 228 -20.60 24.59 -7.75
C GLU A 228 -20.08 26.01 -7.80
N ILE A 229 -19.63 26.49 -9.00
CA ILE A 229 -19.06 27.84 -9.17
C ILE A 229 -20.14 28.91 -8.98
N GLU A 230 -21.34 28.67 -9.49
CA GLU A 230 -22.47 29.61 -9.37
C GLU A 230 -22.98 29.75 -7.95
N SER A 231 -22.77 28.72 -7.10
CA SER A 231 -23.12 28.73 -5.68
C SER A 231 -22.11 29.44 -4.78
N LEU A 232 -20.95 29.85 -5.30
CA LEU A 232 -19.92 30.57 -4.53
C LEU A 232 -20.37 32.01 -4.25
N GLU A 233 -20.30 32.44 -2.99
CA GLU A 233 -20.56 33.81 -2.60
C GLU A 233 -19.54 34.80 -3.20
N GLU A 234 -18.26 34.37 -3.29
CA GLU A 234 -17.16 35.18 -3.86
C GLU A 234 -16.31 34.33 -4.81
N PRO A 235 -16.73 34.14 -6.08
CA PRO A 235 -15.94 33.39 -7.04
C PRO A 235 -14.64 34.10 -7.41
N THR A 236 -13.55 33.36 -7.50
CA THR A 236 -12.26 33.91 -7.93
C THR A 236 -12.23 34.18 -9.43
N GLY A 237 -11.28 35.01 -9.88
CA GLY A 237 -11.10 35.26 -11.32
C GLY A 237 -10.79 34.01 -12.15
N LYS A 238 -10.31 32.95 -11.52
CA LYS A 238 -10.13 31.60 -12.15
C LYS A 238 -11.46 30.89 -12.32
N ASP A 239 -12.33 31.00 -11.33
CA ASP A 239 -13.66 30.35 -11.35
C ASP A 239 -14.54 31.01 -12.42
N LEU A 240 -14.54 32.32 -12.51
CA LEU A 240 -15.26 33.08 -13.56
C LEU A 240 -14.78 32.70 -14.98
N LYS A 241 -13.46 32.63 -15.20
CA LYS A 241 -12.91 32.14 -16.48
C LYS A 241 -13.33 30.71 -16.81
N LYS A 242 -13.39 29.84 -15.82
CA LYS A 242 -13.79 28.44 -15.99
C LYS A 242 -15.28 28.34 -16.33
N LEU A 243 -16.12 29.16 -15.66
CA LEU A 243 -17.56 29.27 -15.94
C LEU A 243 -17.81 29.75 -17.37
N GLU A 244 -17.14 30.83 -17.78
CA GLU A 244 -17.22 31.36 -19.16
C GLU A 244 -16.82 30.29 -20.19
N ASN A 245 -15.75 29.53 -19.94
CA ASN A 245 -15.33 28.43 -20.82
C ASN A 245 -16.39 27.31 -20.91
N TYR A 246 -17.02 26.95 -19.81
CA TYR A 246 -18.11 25.98 -19.83
C TYR A 246 -19.32 26.48 -20.61
N GLN A 247 -19.75 27.72 -20.38
CA GLN A 247 -20.87 28.32 -21.09
C GLN A 247 -20.62 28.42 -22.61
N ASN A 248 -19.40 28.80 -23.01
CA ASN A 248 -19.01 28.88 -24.43
C ASN A 248 -18.94 27.49 -25.10
N ASN A 249 -18.58 26.42 -24.39
CA ASN A 249 -18.46 25.08 -24.91
C ASN A 249 -19.74 24.24 -24.78
N GLN A 250 -20.71 24.67 -23.98
CA GLN A 250 -21.96 23.95 -23.78
C GLN A 250 -22.70 23.63 -25.09
N PRO A 251 -22.84 24.54 -26.06
CA PRO A 251 -23.50 24.23 -27.34
C PRO A 251 -22.77 23.14 -28.13
N VAL A 252 -21.43 23.11 -28.06
CA VAL A 252 -20.62 22.05 -28.70
C VAL A 252 -20.84 20.71 -28.01
N TYR A 253 -20.85 20.72 -26.68
CA TYR A 253 -21.14 19.52 -25.88
C TYR A 253 -22.53 18.95 -26.24
N GLU A 254 -23.58 19.77 -26.23
CA GLU A 254 -24.93 19.34 -26.53
C GLU A 254 -25.05 18.83 -27.97
N ALA A 255 -24.41 19.47 -28.93
CA ALA A 255 -24.37 19.03 -30.31
C ALA A 255 -23.66 17.70 -30.51
N ILE A 256 -22.58 17.45 -29.79
CA ILE A 256 -21.89 16.14 -29.78
C ILE A 256 -22.84 15.05 -29.26
N VAL A 257 -23.45 15.29 -28.09
CA VAL A 257 -24.37 14.30 -27.47
C VAL A 257 -25.55 14.00 -28.39
N ALA A 258 -26.17 15.04 -28.98
CA ALA A 258 -27.27 14.87 -29.92
C ALA A 258 -26.85 14.06 -31.16
N ALA A 259 -25.72 14.43 -31.81
CA ALA A 259 -25.23 13.71 -32.98
C ALA A 259 -24.90 12.23 -32.70
N LEU A 260 -24.38 11.94 -31.51
CA LEU A 260 -24.13 10.55 -31.09
C LEU A 260 -25.43 9.77 -30.87
N HIS A 261 -26.45 10.40 -30.27
CA HIS A 261 -27.76 9.78 -30.09
C HIS A 261 -28.47 9.50 -31.43
N ASP A 262 -28.37 10.42 -32.40
CA ASP A 262 -28.92 10.26 -33.73
C ASP A 262 -28.21 9.15 -34.53
N ALA A 263 -26.95 8.83 -34.19
CA ALA A 263 -26.14 7.83 -34.86
C ALA A 263 -26.14 6.44 -34.16
N ILE A 264 -27.00 6.23 -33.18
CA ILE A 264 -27.08 4.96 -32.47
C ILE A 264 -27.30 3.80 -33.45
N SER A 265 -26.45 2.78 -33.37
CA SER A 265 -26.52 1.59 -34.20
C SER A 265 -26.14 0.33 -33.43
N LYS A 266 -26.35 -0.84 -34.05
CA LYS A 266 -25.91 -2.14 -33.52
C LYS A 266 -24.52 -2.56 -34.03
N GLU A 267 -23.89 -1.73 -34.85
CA GLU A 267 -22.58 -2.02 -35.42
C GLU A 267 -21.49 -1.92 -34.36
N VAL A 268 -20.63 -2.94 -34.31
CA VAL A 268 -19.47 -3.00 -33.42
C VAL A 268 -18.21 -3.06 -34.27
N TYR A 269 -17.26 -2.19 -33.98
CA TYR A 269 -15.98 -2.12 -34.69
C TYR A 269 -14.88 -2.65 -33.78
N LEU A 270 -14.05 -3.56 -34.31
CA LEU A 270 -12.99 -4.24 -33.54
C LEU A 270 -11.62 -3.54 -33.59
N SER A 271 -11.56 -2.37 -34.26
CA SER A 271 -10.34 -1.56 -34.26
C SER A 271 -10.66 -0.07 -34.35
N PRO A 272 -9.78 0.81 -33.84
CA PRO A 272 -9.93 2.26 -34.00
C PRO A 272 -9.90 2.67 -35.47
N ALA A 273 -9.13 1.98 -36.30
CA ALA A 273 -9.01 2.29 -37.72
C ALA A 273 -10.35 2.12 -38.49
N ALA A 274 -11.15 1.15 -38.10
CA ALA A 274 -12.48 0.95 -38.65
C ALA A 274 -13.52 1.95 -38.08
N PHE A 275 -13.41 2.31 -36.81
CA PHE A 275 -14.37 3.17 -36.11
C PHE A 275 -14.19 4.67 -36.37
N MET A 276 -12.94 5.17 -36.41
CA MET A 276 -12.67 6.60 -36.51
C MET A 276 -13.27 7.28 -37.75
N PRO A 277 -13.28 6.67 -38.95
CA PRO A 277 -13.96 7.27 -40.10
C PRO A 277 -15.47 7.47 -39.87
N VAL A 278 -16.11 6.50 -39.19
CA VAL A 278 -17.55 6.58 -38.86
C VAL A 278 -17.80 7.71 -37.87
N LEU A 279 -17.06 7.75 -36.77
CA LEU A 279 -17.18 8.79 -35.76
C LEU A 279 -16.92 10.19 -36.36
N THR A 280 -15.88 10.33 -37.20
CA THR A 280 -15.58 11.57 -37.88
C THR A 280 -16.73 12.04 -38.77
N LYS A 281 -17.38 11.14 -39.48
CA LYS A 281 -18.54 11.45 -40.32
C LYS A 281 -19.73 11.87 -39.46
N VAL A 282 -20.02 11.21 -38.38
CA VAL A 282 -21.10 11.53 -37.43
C VAL A 282 -20.92 12.94 -36.85
N LEU A 283 -19.69 13.28 -36.49
CA LEU A 283 -19.37 14.58 -35.85
C LEU A 283 -18.86 15.66 -36.83
N ALA A 284 -18.93 15.43 -38.14
CA ALA A 284 -18.35 16.34 -39.15
C ALA A 284 -18.85 17.78 -39.06
N ASN A 285 -20.12 17.98 -38.70
CA ASN A 285 -20.73 19.29 -38.56
C ASN A 285 -20.56 19.94 -37.18
N VAL A 286 -19.95 19.21 -36.23
CA VAL A 286 -19.81 19.63 -34.81
C VAL A 286 -18.35 19.91 -34.46
N THR A 287 -17.45 18.99 -34.79
CA THR A 287 -16.03 19.16 -34.50
C THR A 287 -15.15 18.38 -35.47
N ALA A 288 -14.01 18.96 -35.80
CA ALA A 288 -12.90 18.31 -36.49
C ALA A 288 -11.65 18.16 -35.60
N ASP A 289 -11.74 18.53 -34.31
CA ASP A 289 -10.62 18.40 -33.39
C ASP A 289 -10.29 16.94 -33.14
N LYS A 290 -9.13 16.49 -33.61
CA LYS A 290 -8.67 15.13 -33.52
C LYS A 290 -8.56 14.64 -32.07
N LYS A 291 -8.09 15.49 -31.14
CA LYS A 291 -7.96 15.10 -29.73
C LYS A 291 -9.32 14.85 -29.08
N LEU A 292 -10.32 15.63 -29.47
CA LEU A 292 -11.67 15.45 -28.99
C LEU A 292 -12.30 14.18 -29.57
N LEU A 293 -12.10 13.93 -30.89
CA LEU A 293 -12.53 12.69 -31.55
C LEU A 293 -11.89 11.44 -30.90
N ASP A 294 -10.58 11.48 -30.66
CA ASP A 294 -9.87 10.37 -30.00
C ASP A 294 -10.45 10.13 -28.58
N LYS A 295 -10.76 11.19 -27.85
CA LYS A 295 -11.34 11.11 -26.50
C LYS A 295 -12.77 10.56 -26.50
N ILE A 296 -13.57 10.94 -27.49
CA ILE A 296 -14.92 10.40 -27.67
C ILE A 296 -14.85 8.92 -28.06
N ALA A 297 -13.98 8.56 -28.99
CA ALA A 297 -13.75 7.17 -29.38
C ALA A 297 -13.35 6.30 -28.18
N ASP A 298 -12.41 6.77 -27.37
CA ASP A 298 -11.98 6.09 -26.14
C ASP A 298 -13.17 5.91 -25.17
N GLY A 299 -13.97 6.96 -24.96
CA GLY A 299 -15.16 6.88 -24.12
C GLY A 299 -16.27 5.93 -24.63
N LEU A 300 -16.36 5.74 -25.94
CA LEU A 300 -17.30 4.80 -26.60
C LEU A 300 -16.71 3.38 -26.74
N SER A 301 -15.50 3.15 -26.22
CA SER A 301 -14.83 1.86 -26.29
C SER A 301 -15.08 1.01 -25.03
N VAL A 302 -15.04 -0.31 -25.19
CA VAL A 302 -15.04 -1.29 -24.10
C VAL A 302 -13.96 -2.32 -24.36
N MET A 303 -13.38 -2.86 -23.28
CA MET A 303 -12.45 -3.98 -23.38
C MET A 303 -13.12 -5.17 -24.08
N ASP A 304 -12.44 -5.71 -25.07
CA ASP A 304 -12.97 -6.81 -25.88
C ASP A 304 -11.79 -7.65 -26.40
N LYS A 305 -11.68 -8.88 -25.91
CA LYS A 305 -10.60 -9.80 -26.30
C LYS A 305 -10.68 -10.29 -27.74
N SER A 306 -11.82 -10.11 -28.40
CA SER A 306 -11.98 -10.40 -29.84
C SER A 306 -11.47 -9.26 -30.73
N ALA A 307 -11.25 -8.07 -30.16
CA ALA A 307 -10.76 -6.91 -30.88
C ALA A 307 -9.27 -7.05 -31.23
N GLU A 308 -8.82 -6.29 -32.22
CA GLU A 308 -7.44 -6.24 -32.64
C GLU A 308 -6.54 -5.67 -31.54
N ILE A 309 -5.36 -6.30 -31.33
CA ILE A 309 -4.34 -5.75 -30.44
C ILE A 309 -3.79 -4.45 -31.05
N GLN A 310 -4.00 -3.36 -30.35
CA GLN A 310 -3.52 -2.06 -30.82
C GLN A 310 -2.01 -1.93 -30.67
N ARG A 311 -1.41 -1.26 -31.67
CA ARG A 311 0.05 -1.03 -31.74
C ARG A 311 0.35 0.43 -31.99
N ASP A 312 1.50 0.87 -31.53
CA ASP A 312 2.03 2.18 -31.87
C ASP A 312 2.55 2.24 -33.33
N ARG A 313 2.99 3.42 -33.75
CA ARG A 313 3.52 3.64 -35.12
C ARG A 313 4.79 2.82 -35.40
N LYS A 314 5.45 2.29 -34.39
CA LYS A 314 6.65 1.45 -34.49
C LYS A 314 6.33 -0.04 -34.45
N GLY A 315 5.05 -0.40 -34.31
CA GLY A 315 4.58 -1.78 -34.23
C GLY A 315 4.61 -2.38 -32.82
N ASN A 316 4.98 -1.62 -31.77
CA ASN A 316 4.96 -2.12 -30.41
C ASN A 316 3.53 -2.23 -29.90
N VAL A 317 3.25 -3.27 -29.11
CA VAL A 317 1.96 -3.48 -28.46
C VAL A 317 1.69 -2.34 -27.48
N LEU A 318 0.49 -1.75 -27.57
CA LEU A 318 -0.03 -0.83 -26.59
C LEU A 318 -0.73 -1.62 -25.47
N TYR A 319 -0.62 -1.13 -24.24
CA TYR A 319 -1.20 -1.77 -23.07
C TYR A 319 -2.32 -0.91 -22.47
N ASP A 320 -3.40 -1.56 -22.06
CA ASP A 320 -4.58 -0.90 -21.52
C ASP A 320 -4.35 -0.46 -20.07
N LYS A 321 -4.34 0.84 -19.86
CA LYS A 321 -4.14 1.45 -18.54
C LYS A 321 -5.28 1.17 -17.56
N GLU A 322 -6.48 0.85 -18.06
CA GLU A 322 -7.62 0.47 -17.20
C GLU A 322 -7.44 -0.92 -16.60
N THR A 323 -6.56 -1.77 -17.20
CA THR A 323 -6.21 -3.09 -16.67
C THR A 323 -4.99 -3.06 -15.77
N LYS A 324 -4.50 -1.88 -15.43
CA LYS A 324 -3.31 -1.73 -14.58
C LYS A 324 -3.54 -2.36 -13.22
N ASP A 325 -2.70 -3.32 -12.89
CA ASP A 325 -2.62 -3.95 -11.58
C ASP A 325 -1.18 -3.92 -11.07
N THR A 326 -1.00 -4.22 -9.80
CA THR A 326 0.29 -4.15 -9.11
C THR A 326 0.65 -5.50 -8.53
N GLU A 327 1.82 -6.03 -8.90
CA GLU A 327 2.36 -7.27 -8.37
C GLU A 327 3.61 -7.04 -7.54
N ILE A 328 3.66 -7.68 -6.38
CA ILE A 328 4.78 -7.60 -5.43
C ILE A 328 5.60 -8.88 -5.54
N VAL A 329 6.82 -8.76 -6.04
CA VAL A 329 7.71 -9.89 -6.31
C VAL A 329 8.93 -9.81 -5.40
N LYS A 330 9.27 -10.89 -4.71
CA LYS A 330 10.43 -10.96 -3.83
C LYS A 330 11.71 -10.65 -4.60
N TRP A 331 12.68 -10.04 -3.94
CA TRP A 331 13.95 -9.62 -4.56
C TRP A 331 14.67 -10.75 -5.30
N GLY A 332 14.72 -11.94 -4.71
CA GLY A 332 15.39 -13.13 -5.28
C GLY A 332 14.59 -13.88 -6.33
N GLU A 333 13.34 -13.52 -6.59
CA GLU A 333 12.48 -14.19 -7.55
C GLU A 333 12.52 -13.50 -8.93
N LYS A 334 12.57 -14.32 -10.00
CA LYS A 334 12.48 -13.78 -11.36
C LYS A 334 11.03 -13.47 -11.70
N ILE A 335 10.82 -12.33 -12.36
CA ILE A 335 9.48 -11.90 -12.74
C ILE A 335 8.81 -12.89 -13.69
N GLU A 336 9.54 -13.54 -14.56
CA GLU A 336 9.03 -14.51 -15.52
C GLU A 336 8.44 -15.73 -14.79
N ASP A 337 9.12 -16.22 -13.75
CA ASP A 337 8.67 -17.37 -12.94
C ASP A 337 7.42 -17.01 -12.12
N TYR A 338 7.41 -15.81 -11.54
CA TYR A 338 6.25 -15.27 -10.84
C TYR A 338 5.03 -15.14 -11.76
N MET A 339 5.20 -14.49 -12.92
CA MET A 339 4.14 -14.33 -13.90
C MET A 339 3.58 -15.67 -14.38
N ALA A 340 4.44 -16.65 -14.66
CA ALA A 340 4.00 -17.97 -15.10
C ALA A 340 3.19 -18.73 -14.05
N ARG A 341 3.48 -18.51 -12.77
CA ARG A 341 2.80 -19.18 -11.65
C ARG A 341 1.51 -18.47 -11.23
N GLU A 342 1.54 -17.15 -11.09
CA GLU A 342 0.48 -16.40 -10.42
C GLU A 342 -0.45 -15.64 -11.39
N VAL A 343 0.05 -15.13 -12.51
CA VAL A 343 -0.70 -14.20 -13.37
C VAL A 343 -1.17 -14.84 -14.66
N LEU A 344 -0.26 -15.46 -15.43
CA LEU A 344 -0.57 -15.99 -16.75
C LEU A 344 -1.60 -17.14 -16.78
N PRO A 345 -1.77 -17.95 -15.73
CA PRO A 345 -2.86 -18.92 -15.69
C PRO A 345 -4.25 -18.28 -15.71
N HIS A 346 -4.38 -17.03 -15.23
CA HIS A 346 -5.63 -16.28 -15.17
C HIS A 346 -5.75 -15.26 -16.30
N ILE A 347 -4.62 -14.66 -16.69
CA ILE A 347 -4.54 -13.59 -17.70
C ILE A 347 -3.35 -13.90 -18.64
N PRO A 348 -3.58 -14.78 -19.65
CA PRO A 348 -2.48 -15.34 -20.46
C PRO A 348 -1.67 -14.33 -21.27
N ASP A 349 -2.25 -13.16 -21.58
CA ASP A 349 -1.65 -12.09 -22.37
C ASP A 349 -1.12 -10.91 -21.54
N ALA A 350 -1.15 -11.02 -20.23
CA ALA A 350 -0.63 -9.98 -19.34
C ALA A 350 0.89 -9.82 -19.46
N LYS A 351 1.36 -8.58 -19.28
CA LYS A 351 2.78 -8.25 -19.25
C LYS A 351 3.13 -7.42 -18.03
N ALA A 352 4.24 -7.77 -17.40
CA ALA A 352 4.80 -7.03 -16.29
C ALA A 352 5.80 -5.97 -16.75
N PHE A 353 5.82 -4.83 -16.08
CA PHE A 353 6.70 -3.70 -16.32
C PHE A 353 7.34 -3.28 -15.00
N PHE A 354 8.65 -3.09 -15.02
CA PHE A 354 9.40 -2.52 -13.92
C PHE A 354 9.94 -1.15 -14.35
N GLU A 355 9.36 -0.09 -13.78
CA GLU A 355 9.67 1.29 -14.16
C GLU A 355 10.21 2.05 -12.95
N GLU A 356 11.40 1.71 -12.49
CA GLU A 356 12.13 2.47 -11.47
C GLU A 356 13.05 3.50 -12.13
N ASP A 357 12.99 4.75 -11.64
CA ASP A 357 13.87 5.82 -12.10
C ASP A 357 14.20 6.75 -10.94
N LEU A 358 15.38 6.53 -10.37
CA LEU A 358 15.90 7.29 -9.23
C LEU A 358 16.55 8.61 -9.65
N SER A 359 16.76 8.86 -10.95
CA SER A 359 17.42 10.05 -11.47
C SER A 359 16.48 11.26 -11.61
N LYS A 360 15.19 11.04 -11.57
CA LYS A 360 14.20 12.11 -11.69
C LYS A 360 14.19 13.03 -10.47
N LYS A 361 13.84 14.28 -10.66
CA LYS A 361 13.60 15.24 -9.56
C LYS A 361 12.60 14.73 -8.53
N LYS A 362 11.60 13.96 -8.96
CA LYS A 362 10.73 13.12 -8.11
C LYS A 362 11.01 11.67 -8.49
N PRO A 363 11.81 10.94 -7.71
CA PRO A 363 12.18 9.58 -8.04
C PRO A 363 10.95 8.68 -8.14
N VAL A 364 10.95 7.79 -9.11
CA VAL A 364 10.00 6.68 -9.18
C VAL A 364 10.66 5.47 -8.54
N ILE A 365 10.23 5.12 -7.34
CA ILE A 365 10.80 4.04 -6.55
C ILE A 365 9.86 2.83 -6.66
N LYS A 366 10.41 1.69 -7.08
CA LYS A 366 9.68 0.44 -7.27
C LYS A 366 10.27 -0.73 -6.49
N THR A 367 11.29 -0.47 -5.68
CA THR A 367 11.88 -1.43 -4.74
C THR A 367 11.60 -0.98 -3.33
N GLY A 368 10.98 -1.84 -2.55
CA GLY A 368 10.59 -1.56 -1.15
C GLY A 368 10.99 -2.69 -0.21
N ALA A 369 10.64 -2.53 1.07
CA ALA A 369 10.86 -3.56 2.07
C ALA A 369 9.69 -3.65 3.05
N GLU A 370 9.36 -4.88 3.44
CA GLU A 370 8.32 -5.21 4.42
C GLU A 370 8.75 -6.44 5.21
N ILE A 371 8.48 -6.44 6.52
CA ILE A 371 8.73 -7.58 7.39
C ILE A 371 7.39 -8.10 7.91
N PRO A 372 6.69 -8.95 7.15
CA PRO A 372 5.37 -9.46 7.51
C PRO A 372 5.48 -10.52 8.61
N PHE A 373 5.87 -10.09 9.81
CA PHE A 373 6.25 -10.93 10.93
C PHE A 373 5.24 -12.06 11.21
N THR A 374 3.97 -11.72 11.30
CA THR A 374 2.89 -12.68 11.62
C THR A 374 2.75 -13.78 10.58
N ARG A 375 3.06 -13.51 9.31
CA ARG A 375 3.00 -14.49 8.21
C ARG A 375 3.96 -15.68 8.44
N TYR A 376 5.12 -15.43 9.04
CA TYR A 376 6.14 -16.46 9.25
C TYR A 376 5.83 -17.41 10.42
N PHE A 377 4.95 -16.97 11.32
CA PHE A 377 4.51 -17.75 12.49
C PHE A 377 3.05 -18.19 12.39
N TYR A 378 2.37 -17.85 11.30
CA TYR A 378 0.98 -18.25 11.09
C TYR A 378 0.86 -19.76 10.98
N LYS A 379 0.04 -20.34 11.87
CA LYS A 379 -0.36 -21.75 11.82
C LYS A 379 -1.83 -21.79 11.40
N TYR A 380 -2.09 -22.34 10.23
CA TYR A 380 -3.48 -22.53 9.79
C TYR A 380 -4.21 -23.42 10.80
N GLN A 381 -5.29 -22.91 11.34
CA GLN A 381 -6.23 -23.70 12.13
C GLN A 381 -7.47 -23.92 11.27
N GLN A 382 -7.77 -25.17 10.99
CA GLN A 382 -8.98 -25.49 10.28
C GLN A 382 -10.17 -25.06 11.11
N PRO A 383 -11.09 -24.22 10.55
CA PRO A 383 -12.29 -23.83 11.28
C PRO A 383 -13.11 -25.09 11.60
N LEU A 384 -13.75 -25.07 12.76
CA LEU A 384 -14.69 -26.14 13.12
C LEU A 384 -15.85 -26.16 12.10
N PRO A 385 -16.35 -27.35 11.73
CA PRO A 385 -17.54 -27.46 10.92
C PRO A 385 -18.71 -26.66 11.54
N SER A 386 -19.55 -26.08 10.69
CA SER A 386 -20.69 -25.26 11.16
C SER A 386 -21.60 -26.01 12.15
N GLU A 387 -21.79 -27.30 11.94
CA GLU A 387 -22.59 -28.18 12.81
C GLU A 387 -21.98 -28.32 14.21
N GLU A 388 -20.65 -28.40 14.33
CA GLU A 388 -19.97 -28.43 15.64
C GLU A 388 -20.02 -27.08 16.35
N LEU A 389 -19.97 -25.97 15.58
CA LEU A 389 -20.13 -24.63 16.15
C LEU A 389 -21.56 -24.41 16.65
N GLU A 390 -22.58 -24.87 15.90
CA GLU A 390 -23.98 -24.84 16.29
C GLU A 390 -24.22 -25.61 17.58
N ALA A 391 -23.68 -26.83 17.67
CA ALA A 391 -23.80 -27.67 18.87
C ALA A 391 -23.19 -26.97 20.12
N LYS A 392 -22.00 -26.39 19.97
CA LYS A 392 -21.33 -25.62 21.07
C LYS A 392 -22.11 -24.37 21.43
N PHE A 393 -22.69 -23.69 20.46
CA PHE A 393 -23.50 -22.50 20.69
C PHE A 393 -24.76 -22.86 21.51
N MET A 394 -25.48 -23.91 21.14
CA MET A 394 -26.65 -24.40 21.86
C MET A 394 -26.32 -24.84 23.28
N GLU A 395 -25.20 -25.54 23.48
CA GLU A 395 -24.71 -25.91 24.83
C GLU A 395 -24.43 -24.70 25.70
N LEU A 396 -23.79 -23.67 25.13
CA LEU A 396 -23.49 -22.43 25.82
C LEU A 396 -24.77 -21.66 26.18
N GLU A 397 -25.73 -21.59 25.28
CA GLU A 397 -27.01 -20.95 25.47
C GLU A 397 -27.81 -21.60 26.63
N LEU A 398 -27.87 -22.94 26.64
CA LEU A 398 -28.46 -23.69 27.75
C LEU A 398 -27.76 -23.40 29.08
N SER A 399 -26.45 -23.43 29.12
CA SER A 399 -25.63 -23.14 30.30
C SER A 399 -25.87 -21.72 30.83
N VAL A 400 -25.98 -20.73 29.94
CA VAL A 400 -26.28 -19.34 30.33
C VAL A 400 -27.69 -19.25 30.85
N SER A 401 -28.69 -19.86 30.22
CA SER A 401 -30.09 -19.85 30.64
C SER A 401 -30.26 -20.49 32.02
N GLU A 402 -29.58 -21.62 32.28
CA GLU A 402 -29.59 -22.24 33.61
C GLU A 402 -28.97 -21.35 34.71
N ARG A 403 -27.87 -20.66 34.39
CA ARG A 403 -27.24 -19.74 35.34
C ARG A 403 -28.11 -18.53 35.64
N VAL A 404 -28.79 -18.00 34.61
CA VAL A 404 -29.75 -16.89 34.78
C VAL A 404 -30.95 -17.33 35.63
N ALA A 405 -31.51 -18.52 35.37
CA ALA A 405 -32.63 -19.05 36.17
C ALA A 405 -32.27 -19.14 37.68
N LYS A 406 -31.06 -19.61 38.01
CA LYS A 406 -30.56 -19.70 39.39
C LYS A 406 -30.33 -18.37 40.09
N LEU A 407 -30.38 -17.24 39.39
CA LEU A 407 -30.26 -15.91 39.97
C LEU A 407 -31.62 -15.39 40.47
N PHE A 408 -32.72 -16.03 40.06
CA PHE A 408 -34.09 -15.64 40.39
C PHE A 408 -34.79 -16.69 41.27
N GLU A 409 -34.13 -17.76 41.64
CA GLU A 409 -34.47 -18.68 42.73
C GLU A 409 -33.83 -18.19 44.05
#